data_bfe0237e656a0f5a9031a254ae77f590
#
_entry.id   bfe0237e656a0f5a9031a254ae77f590
#
_cell.length_a   1.000
_cell.length_b   1.000
_cell.length_c   1.000
_cell.angle_alpha   90.00
_cell.angle_beta   90.00
_cell.angle_gamma   90.00
#
_symmetry.space_group_name_H-M   'P 1'
#
loop_
_entity.id
_entity.type
_entity.pdbx_description
1 polymer ?
#
loop_
_entity_poly.entity_id
_entity_poly.type
_entity_poly.pdbx_seq_one_letter_code
_entity_poly.pdbx_strand_id
1 'polypeptide(L)'
;MVDADVLFTAHRDGVFRYLCRIVGHEDARELTQEVFLRVSRAAAPDTDEGGRRAWVFRIARNLALNHVRDDRRRAGGGELPDAAAIPATQALATALREALEQLSPVDRDVFLMREAGGLSYEEISLACQLTADAVRSRLHRARQQLRSVLNNRPDASWR
;
A
#
# COMPACT_ATOMS: atom_id res chain seq x y z
N MET A 1 20.54 -11.70 16.46
CA MET A 1 19.08 -11.49 16.55
C MET A 1 18.82 -10.01 16.30
N VAL A 2 18.03 -9.68 15.30
CA VAL A 2 17.71 -8.28 15.02
C VAL A 2 16.63 -7.81 16.00
N ASP A 3 16.88 -6.71 16.65
CA ASP A 3 15.97 -6.12 17.62
C ASP A 3 14.72 -5.55 16.91
N ALA A 4 13.56 -5.81 17.47
CA ALA A 4 12.28 -5.27 16.97
C ALA A 4 12.27 -3.74 16.94
N ASP A 5 12.97 -3.09 17.87
CA ASP A 5 13.10 -1.63 17.92
C ASP A 5 13.89 -1.08 16.72
N VAL A 6 14.89 -1.81 16.26
CA VAL A 6 15.66 -1.46 15.06
C VAL A 6 14.75 -1.53 13.82
N LEU A 7 13.97 -2.59 13.69
CA LEU A 7 13.03 -2.75 12.59
C LEU A 7 11.91 -1.69 12.62
N PHE A 8 11.42 -1.37 13.80
CA PHE A 8 10.44 -0.31 14.00
C PHE A 8 10.99 1.04 13.53
N THR A 9 12.15 1.43 14.03
CA THR A 9 12.77 2.72 13.68
C THR A 9 13.07 2.82 12.19
N ALA A 10 13.55 1.74 11.58
CA ALA A 10 13.91 1.72 10.16
C ALA A 10 12.71 1.74 9.21
N HIS A 11 11.60 1.10 9.57
CA HIS A 11 10.54 0.78 8.60
C HIS A 11 9.16 1.38 8.91
N ARG A 12 8.93 1.94 10.10
CA ARG A 12 7.60 2.41 10.50
C ARG A 12 7.03 3.46 9.54
N ASP A 13 7.84 4.40 9.08
CA ASP A 13 7.36 5.48 8.21
C ASP A 13 6.96 4.96 6.82
N GLY A 14 7.75 4.04 6.27
CA GLY A 14 7.42 3.38 4.99
C GLY A 14 6.16 2.53 5.08
N VAL A 15 6.02 1.76 6.16
CA VAL A 15 4.83 0.95 6.44
C VAL A 15 3.60 1.85 6.59
N PHE A 16 3.71 2.93 7.34
CA PHE A 16 2.61 3.87 7.55
C PHE A 16 2.17 4.52 6.23
N ARG A 17 3.10 5.01 5.41
CA ARG A 17 2.76 5.59 4.09
C ARG A 17 2.07 4.59 3.18
N TYR A 18 2.56 3.35 3.15
CA TYR A 18 1.95 2.27 2.38
C TYR A 18 0.51 1.99 2.85
N LEU A 19 0.31 1.84 4.15
CA LEU A 19 -1.00 1.56 4.74
C LEU A 19 -1.98 2.73 4.56
N CYS A 20 -1.52 3.98 4.66
CA CYS A 20 -2.37 5.17 4.43
C CYS A 20 -3.06 5.14 3.08
N ARG A 21 -2.38 4.64 2.04
CA ARG A 21 -2.92 4.57 0.69
C ARG A 21 -3.98 3.49 0.51
N ILE A 22 -4.01 2.51 1.41
CA ILE A 22 -4.94 1.37 1.33
C ILE A 22 -6.14 1.57 2.24
N VAL A 23 -5.91 1.96 3.49
CA VAL A 23 -6.95 1.99 4.53
C VAL A 23 -7.27 3.39 5.05
N GLY A 24 -6.57 4.41 4.60
CA GLY A 24 -6.70 5.77 5.11
C GLY A 24 -5.82 6.03 6.33
N HIS A 25 -5.70 7.31 6.69
CA HIS A 25 -4.75 7.79 7.70
C HIS A 25 -5.03 7.27 9.11
N GLU A 26 -6.28 7.26 9.52
CA GLU A 26 -6.70 6.87 10.86
C GLU A 26 -6.47 5.37 11.10
N ASP A 27 -6.97 4.53 10.21
CA ASP A 27 -6.81 3.08 10.29
C ASP A 27 -5.35 2.66 10.08
N ALA A 28 -4.59 3.39 9.27
CA ALA A 28 -3.16 3.13 9.06
C ALA A 28 -2.33 3.27 10.34
N ARG A 29 -2.70 4.21 11.22
CA ARG A 29 -2.07 4.34 12.53
C ARG A 29 -2.19 3.07 13.36
N GLU A 30 -3.39 2.58 13.47
CA GLU A 30 -3.74 1.39 14.24
C GLU A 30 -3.08 0.15 13.64
N LEU A 31 -3.16 -0.01 12.32
CA LEU A 31 -2.54 -1.13 11.62
C LEU A 31 -1.00 -1.10 11.70
N THR A 32 -0.39 0.07 11.65
CA THR A 32 1.07 0.19 11.82
C THR A 32 1.50 -0.32 13.20
N GLN A 33 0.77 0.02 14.26
CA GLN A 33 1.03 -0.52 15.59
C GLN A 33 0.89 -2.04 15.61
N GLU A 34 -0.17 -2.58 15.01
CA GLU A 34 -0.39 -4.03 14.94
C GLU A 34 0.71 -4.75 14.16
N VAL A 35 1.21 -4.16 13.06
CA VAL A 35 2.36 -4.71 12.31
C VAL A 35 3.55 -4.92 13.24
N PHE A 36 3.93 -3.88 13.99
CA PHE A 36 5.12 -3.95 14.83
C PHE A 36 4.93 -4.75 16.12
N LEU A 37 3.70 -4.87 16.62
CA LEU A 37 3.40 -5.85 17.66
C LEU A 37 3.63 -7.28 17.16
N ARG A 38 3.24 -7.59 15.94
CA ARG A 38 3.52 -8.91 15.34
C ARG A 38 5.01 -9.12 15.09
N VAL A 39 5.69 -8.09 14.60
CA VAL A 39 7.15 -8.12 14.44
C VAL A 39 7.87 -8.42 15.76
N SER A 40 7.44 -7.79 16.85
CA SER A 40 8.06 -8.01 18.17
C SER A 40 7.82 -9.40 18.76
N ARG A 41 6.72 -10.04 18.40
CA ARG A 41 6.34 -11.38 18.90
C ARG A 41 6.85 -12.51 18.01
N ALA A 42 7.18 -12.22 16.77
CA ALA A 42 7.69 -13.20 15.84
C ALA A 42 9.23 -13.24 15.84
N ALA A 43 9.80 -14.40 15.52
CA ALA A 43 11.23 -14.47 15.24
C ALA A 43 11.48 -13.83 13.85
N ALA A 44 12.30 -12.77 13.84
CA ALA A 44 12.70 -12.16 12.58
C ALA A 44 13.48 -13.19 11.73
N PRO A 45 13.24 -13.23 10.42
CA PRO A 45 13.93 -14.18 9.57
C PRO A 45 15.44 -13.91 9.54
N ASP A 46 16.22 -14.97 9.51
CA ASP A 46 17.67 -14.90 9.34
C ASP A 46 18.01 -14.62 7.88
N THR A 47 17.99 -13.35 7.52
CA THR A 47 18.21 -12.87 6.16
C THR A 47 18.87 -11.48 6.22
N ASP A 48 19.20 -10.94 5.05
CA ASP A 48 19.71 -9.57 4.95
C ASP A 48 18.65 -8.50 5.26
N GLU A 49 19.03 -7.25 5.21
CA GLU A 49 18.14 -6.12 5.50
C GLU A 49 16.95 -6.08 4.53
N GLY A 50 17.17 -6.34 3.24
CA GLY A 50 16.11 -6.37 2.23
C GLY A 50 15.08 -7.46 2.50
N GLY A 51 15.53 -8.63 2.88
CA GLY A 51 14.64 -9.73 3.26
C GLY A 51 13.82 -9.44 4.50
N ARG A 52 14.42 -8.81 5.51
CA ARG A 52 13.70 -8.36 6.73
C ARG A 52 12.66 -7.29 6.41
N ARG A 53 13.04 -6.33 5.57
CA ARG A 53 12.10 -5.29 5.11
C ARG A 53 10.92 -5.90 4.36
N ALA A 54 11.18 -6.80 3.43
CA ALA A 54 10.14 -7.52 2.70
C ALA A 54 9.22 -8.30 3.65
N TRP A 55 9.76 -8.92 4.68
CA TRP A 55 8.99 -9.64 5.70
C TRP A 55 8.05 -8.70 6.48
N VAL A 56 8.53 -7.54 6.92
CA VAL A 56 7.70 -6.52 7.60
C VAL A 56 6.56 -6.07 6.68
N PHE A 57 6.85 -5.78 5.42
CA PHE A 57 5.83 -5.37 4.45
C PHE A 57 4.84 -6.48 4.09
N ARG A 58 5.24 -7.74 4.14
CA ARG A 58 4.32 -8.88 4.01
C ARG A 58 3.31 -8.91 5.15
N ILE A 59 3.75 -8.68 6.39
CA ILE A 59 2.85 -8.58 7.55
C ILE A 59 1.87 -7.41 7.34
N ALA A 60 2.37 -6.25 6.94
CA ALA A 60 1.53 -5.07 6.68
C ALA A 60 0.49 -5.34 5.58
N ARG A 61 0.89 -5.98 4.48
CA ARG A 61 0.00 -6.37 3.39
C ARG A 61 -1.11 -7.29 3.86
N ASN A 62 -0.77 -8.31 4.61
CA ASN A 62 -1.76 -9.28 5.11
C ASN A 62 -2.77 -8.62 6.05
N LEU A 63 -2.32 -7.72 6.92
CA LEU A 63 -3.21 -6.96 7.80
C LEU A 63 -4.11 -6.01 7.01
N ALA A 64 -3.59 -5.33 6.00
CA ALA A 64 -4.37 -4.44 5.16
C ALA A 64 -5.46 -5.20 4.38
N LEU A 65 -5.12 -6.35 3.81
CA LEU A 65 -6.08 -7.20 3.09
C LEU A 65 -7.22 -7.66 4.00
N ASN A 66 -6.90 -8.10 5.22
CA ASN A 66 -7.90 -8.52 6.20
C ASN A 66 -8.79 -7.35 6.63
N HIS A 67 -8.20 -6.18 6.87
CA HIS A 67 -8.93 -4.97 7.24
C HIS A 67 -9.92 -4.54 6.16
N VAL A 68 -9.50 -4.47 4.90
CA VAL A 68 -10.36 -4.12 3.77
C VAL A 68 -11.49 -5.14 3.60
N ARG A 69 -11.20 -6.42 3.77
CA ARG A 69 -12.22 -7.47 3.71
C ARG A 69 -13.27 -7.33 4.80
N ASP A 70 -12.83 -7.06 6.03
CA ASP A 70 -13.73 -6.89 7.18
C ASP A 70 -14.59 -5.64 7.05
N ASP A 71 -14.02 -4.53 6.56
CA ASP A 71 -14.76 -3.30 6.32
C ASP A 71 -15.83 -3.47 5.24
N ARG A 72 -15.53 -4.18 4.16
CA ARG A 72 -16.51 -4.50 3.13
C ARG A 72 -17.68 -5.33 3.67
N ARG A 73 -17.43 -6.25 4.58
CA ARG A 73 -18.48 -7.03 5.24
C ARG A 73 -19.37 -6.18 6.13
N ARG A 74 -18.79 -5.21 6.87
CA ARG A 74 -19.51 -4.32 7.76
C ARG A 74 -20.33 -3.26 7.03
N ALA A 75 -19.77 -2.70 5.94
CA ALA A 75 -20.40 -1.63 5.18
C ALA A 75 -21.57 -2.08 4.30
N GLY A 76 -21.75 -3.39 4.07
CA GLY A 76 -22.86 -3.92 3.28
C GLY A 76 -22.97 -3.31 1.87
N GLY A 77 -21.84 -2.86 1.28
CA GLY A 77 -21.85 -2.15 0.01
C GLY A 77 -22.21 -0.67 0.12
N GLY A 78 -21.98 -0.05 1.29
CA GLY A 78 -22.28 1.34 1.57
C GLY A 78 -21.73 2.33 0.56
N GLU A 79 -22.55 3.30 0.17
CA GLU A 79 -22.24 4.39 -0.74
C GLU A 79 -21.03 5.19 -0.25
N LEU A 80 -20.18 5.59 -1.21
CA LEU A 80 -19.11 6.58 -0.98
C LEU A 80 -19.77 7.87 -0.46
N PRO A 81 -19.20 8.55 0.55
CA PRO A 81 -19.74 9.79 1.04
C PRO A 81 -19.82 10.82 -0.09
N ASP A 82 -20.98 11.45 -0.19
CA ASP A 82 -21.32 12.45 -1.19
C ASP A 82 -20.25 13.56 -1.20
N ALA A 83 -19.68 13.82 -2.36
CA ALA A 83 -18.58 14.78 -2.53
C ALA A 83 -19.17 16.21 -2.52
N ALA A 84 -19.41 16.76 -1.34
CA ALA A 84 -19.57 18.19 -1.19
C ALA A 84 -18.27 18.89 -1.64
N ALA A 85 -18.41 19.96 -2.46
CA ALA A 85 -17.34 20.74 -3.09
C ALA A 85 -15.94 20.58 -2.47
N ILE A 86 -15.15 19.67 -3.01
CA ILE A 86 -13.83 19.31 -2.51
C ILE A 86 -12.79 20.25 -3.13
N PRO A 87 -11.88 20.87 -2.36
CA PRO A 87 -10.76 21.64 -2.92
C PRO A 87 -9.98 20.85 -3.97
N ALA A 88 -9.39 21.51 -4.96
CA ALA A 88 -8.73 20.89 -6.11
C ALA A 88 -7.67 19.83 -5.70
N THR A 89 -6.96 20.07 -4.59
CA THR A 89 -5.98 19.11 -4.03
C THR A 89 -6.65 17.84 -3.48
N GLN A 90 -7.81 17.97 -2.86
CA GLN A 90 -8.60 16.82 -2.40
C GLN A 90 -9.25 16.08 -3.58
N ALA A 91 -9.68 16.81 -4.61
CA ALA A 91 -10.21 16.21 -5.83
C ALA A 91 -9.16 15.32 -6.52
N LEU A 92 -7.90 15.78 -6.59
CA LEU A 92 -6.80 14.98 -7.12
C LEU A 92 -6.50 13.76 -6.25
N ALA A 93 -6.50 13.91 -4.92
CA ALA A 93 -6.30 12.81 -3.99
C ALA A 93 -7.40 11.76 -4.09
N THR A 94 -8.66 12.19 -4.23
CA THR A 94 -9.81 11.30 -4.43
C THR A 94 -9.68 10.56 -5.75
N ALA A 95 -9.30 11.25 -6.83
CA ALA A 95 -9.09 10.65 -8.13
C ALA A 95 -8.00 9.59 -8.12
N LEU A 96 -6.89 9.86 -7.44
CA LEU A 96 -5.81 8.91 -7.28
C LEU A 96 -6.27 7.67 -6.51
N ARG A 97 -7.05 7.86 -5.46
CA ARG A 97 -7.63 6.74 -4.69
C ARG A 97 -8.53 5.88 -5.54
N GLU A 98 -9.46 6.49 -6.28
CA GLU A 98 -10.36 5.78 -7.19
C GLU A 98 -9.58 5.03 -8.28
N ALA A 99 -8.55 5.66 -8.84
CA ALA A 99 -7.70 5.03 -9.84
C ALA A 99 -6.93 3.82 -9.27
N LEU A 100 -6.44 3.92 -8.03
CA LEU A 100 -5.79 2.81 -7.34
C LEU A 100 -6.75 1.66 -7.04
N GLU A 101 -8.00 1.97 -6.70
CA GLU A 101 -9.05 0.95 -6.47
C GLU A 101 -9.40 0.17 -7.74
N GLN A 102 -9.21 0.76 -8.91
CA GLN A 102 -9.43 0.09 -10.20
C GLN A 102 -8.31 -0.87 -10.59
N LEU A 103 -7.14 -0.76 -9.98
CA LEU A 103 -6.07 -1.74 -10.17
C LEU A 103 -6.46 -3.10 -9.57
N SER A 104 -5.94 -4.19 -10.13
CA SER A 104 -6.03 -5.47 -9.43
C SER A 104 -5.35 -5.36 -8.05
N PRO A 105 -5.79 -6.12 -7.02
CA PRO A 105 -5.19 -6.01 -5.69
C PRO A 105 -3.67 -6.22 -5.70
N VAL A 106 -3.16 -7.14 -6.51
CA VAL A 106 -1.72 -7.42 -6.59
C VAL A 106 -0.97 -6.29 -7.29
N ASP A 107 -1.51 -5.74 -8.37
CA ASP A 107 -0.91 -4.59 -9.08
C ASP A 107 -0.87 -3.36 -8.20
N ARG A 108 -1.92 -3.13 -7.41
CA ARG A 108 -1.97 -2.05 -6.42
C ARG A 108 -0.90 -2.25 -5.32
N ASP A 109 -0.77 -3.45 -4.77
CA ASP A 109 0.23 -3.74 -3.74
C ASP A 109 1.64 -3.49 -4.25
N VAL A 110 1.96 -4.00 -5.43
CA VAL A 110 3.28 -3.82 -6.06
C VAL A 110 3.56 -2.33 -6.29
N PHE A 111 2.60 -1.60 -6.83
CA PHE A 111 2.73 -0.17 -7.07
C PHE A 111 2.95 0.61 -5.77
N LEU A 112 2.12 0.38 -4.75
CA LEU A 112 2.21 1.09 -3.48
C LEU A 112 3.45 0.72 -2.67
N MET A 113 3.90 -0.52 -2.71
CA MET A 113 5.16 -0.92 -2.09
C MET A 113 6.34 -0.18 -2.71
N ARG A 114 6.32 0.02 -4.03
CA ARG A 114 7.37 0.78 -4.72
C ARG A 114 7.30 2.27 -4.43
N GLU A 115 6.14 2.90 -4.62
CA GLU A 115 6.00 4.36 -4.60
C GLU A 115 5.85 4.92 -3.18
N ALA A 116 5.08 4.26 -2.33
CA ALA A 116 4.86 4.70 -0.95
C ALA A 116 5.83 4.03 0.05
N GLY A 117 6.08 2.76 -0.12
CA GLY A 117 6.98 1.98 0.76
C GLY A 117 8.46 2.14 0.43
N GLY A 118 8.80 2.48 -0.80
CA GLY A 118 10.18 2.63 -1.26
C GLY A 118 10.94 1.32 -1.41
N LEU A 119 10.25 0.18 -1.60
CA LEU A 119 10.87 -1.13 -1.75
C LEU A 119 11.55 -1.27 -3.11
N SER A 120 12.64 -2.03 -3.15
CA SER A 120 13.25 -2.48 -4.40
C SER A 120 12.40 -3.55 -5.08
N TYR A 121 12.67 -3.85 -6.34
CA TYR A 121 11.97 -4.91 -7.07
C TYR A 121 12.16 -6.29 -6.42
N GLU A 122 13.37 -6.56 -5.93
CA GLU A 122 13.70 -7.80 -5.20
C GLU A 122 12.92 -7.89 -3.89
N GLU A 123 12.85 -6.81 -3.13
CA GLU A 123 12.08 -6.75 -1.88
C GLU A 123 10.58 -6.95 -2.13
N ILE A 124 10.03 -6.33 -3.17
CA ILE A 124 8.63 -6.54 -3.56
C ILE A 124 8.38 -7.98 -4.00
N SER A 125 9.32 -8.55 -4.77
CA SER A 125 9.29 -9.96 -5.18
C SER A 125 9.16 -10.89 -3.97
N LEU A 126 9.95 -10.65 -2.94
CA LEU A 126 9.90 -11.41 -1.69
C LEU A 126 8.59 -11.15 -0.91
N ALA A 127 8.18 -9.89 -0.78
CA ALA A 127 6.99 -9.51 -0.02
C ALA A 127 5.69 -10.05 -0.64
N CYS A 128 5.59 -10.03 -1.96
CA CYS A 128 4.39 -10.43 -2.70
C CYS A 128 4.47 -11.86 -3.26
N GLN A 129 5.57 -12.57 -3.06
CA GLN A 129 5.80 -13.93 -3.59
C GLN A 129 5.65 -13.97 -5.13
N LEU A 130 6.28 -13.03 -5.79
CA LEU A 130 6.32 -12.91 -7.25
C LEU A 130 7.77 -13.04 -7.74
N THR A 131 7.94 -13.32 -9.03
CA THR A 131 9.26 -13.20 -9.67
C THR A 131 9.58 -11.71 -9.90
N ALA A 132 10.87 -11.36 -10.01
CA ALA A 132 11.29 -10.00 -10.32
C ALA A 132 10.73 -9.50 -11.66
N ASP A 133 10.64 -10.38 -12.66
CA ASP A 133 10.02 -10.04 -13.95
C ASP A 133 8.52 -9.78 -13.83
N ALA A 134 7.81 -10.55 -13.00
CA ALA A 134 6.39 -10.31 -12.72
C ALA A 134 6.19 -8.96 -12.01
N VAL A 135 7.05 -8.60 -11.05
CA VAL A 135 7.02 -7.28 -10.39
C VAL A 135 7.19 -6.16 -11.41
N ARG A 136 8.17 -6.28 -12.30
CA ARG A 136 8.45 -5.28 -13.35
C ARG A 136 7.25 -5.11 -14.29
N SER A 137 6.67 -6.21 -14.74
CA SER A 137 5.51 -6.21 -15.64
C SER A 137 4.27 -5.61 -14.98
N ARG A 138 4.02 -5.94 -13.72
CA ARG A 138 2.89 -5.40 -12.95
C ARG A 138 3.04 -3.91 -12.66
N LEU A 139 4.23 -3.45 -12.33
CA LEU A 139 4.52 -2.02 -12.17
C LEU A 139 4.26 -1.24 -13.45
N HIS A 140 4.75 -1.75 -14.58
CA HIS A 140 4.54 -1.12 -15.88
C HIS A 140 3.05 -1.00 -16.18
N ARG A 141 2.30 -2.07 -16.02
CA ARG A 141 0.84 -2.11 -16.25
C ARG A 141 0.09 -1.16 -15.32
N ALA A 142 0.43 -1.16 -14.03
CA ALA A 142 -0.19 -0.29 -13.04
C ALA A 142 0.04 1.18 -13.39
N ARG A 143 1.28 1.56 -13.74
CA ARG A 143 1.63 2.92 -14.15
C ARG A 143 0.89 3.37 -15.40
N GLN A 144 0.76 2.48 -16.40
CA GLN A 144 -0.01 2.78 -17.61
C GLN A 144 -1.49 2.99 -17.31
N GLN A 145 -2.08 2.12 -16.51
CA GLN A 145 -3.49 2.21 -16.14
C GLN A 145 -3.79 3.48 -15.34
N LEU A 146 -2.97 3.83 -14.37
CA LEU A 146 -3.10 5.06 -13.59
C LEU A 146 -2.96 6.30 -14.46
N ARG A 147 -1.98 6.32 -15.34
CA ARG A 147 -1.76 7.44 -16.29
C ARG A 147 -2.96 7.61 -17.20
N SER A 148 -3.53 6.53 -17.73
CA SER A 148 -4.71 6.56 -18.58
C SER A 148 -5.93 7.15 -17.84
N VAL A 149 -6.19 6.70 -16.62
CA VAL A 149 -7.32 7.20 -15.81
C VAL A 149 -7.15 8.68 -15.47
N LEU A 150 -5.96 9.12 -15.07
CA LEU A 150 -5.69 10.51 -14.71
C LEU A 150 -5.71 11.46 -15.90
N ASN A 151 -5.26 11.01 -17.07
CA ASN A 151 -5.25 11.83 -18.31
C ASN A 151 -6.64 11.98 -18.95
N ASN A 152 -7.54 11.04 -18.74
CA ASN A 152 -8.88 11.05 -19.31
C ASN A 152 -9.90 11.84 -18.47
N ARG A 153 -9.47 12.56 -17.45
CA ARG A 153 -10.38 13.39 -16.66
C ARG A 153 -10.75 14.66 -17.41
N PRO A 154 -12.04 15.05 -17.41
CA PRO A 154 -12.49 16.26 -18.10
C PRO A 154 -11.98 17.58 -17.48
N ASP A 155 -11.52 17.52 -16.23
CA ASP A 155 -11.01 18.65 -15.45
C ASP A 155 -9.46 18.71 -15.41
N ALA A 156 -8.77 17.88 -16.17
CA ALA A 156 -7.31 17.91 -16.30
C ALA A 156 -6.82 19.10 -17.15
N SER A 157 -7.19 20.30 -16.72
CA SER A 157 -6.78 21.56 -17.40
C SER A 157 -5.41 22.09 -16.94
N TRP A 158 -4.58 21.25 -16.35
CA TRP A 158 -3.24 21.60 -15.88
C TRP A 158 -2.17 21.22 -16.92
N ARG A 159 -2.36 21.64 -18.13
CA ARG A 159 -1.31 21.60 -19.16
C ARG A 159 -0.45 22.87 -19.13
#